data_036804b1f038c7efcf75264e3e2444f1
#
_entry.id   036804b1f038c7efcf75264e3e2444f1
#
_cell.length_a   1.000
_cell.length_b   1.000
_cell.length_c   1.000
_cell.angle_alpha   90.00
_cell.angle_beta   90.00
_cell.angle_gamma   90.00
#
_symmetry.space_group_name_H-M   'P 1'
#
loop_
_entity.id
_entity.type
_entity.pdbx_description
1 polymer ?
#
loop_
_entity_poly.entity_id
_entity_poly.type
_entity_poly.pdbx_seq_one_letter_code
_entity_poly.pdbx_strand_id
1 'polypeptide(L)'
;MDEKEIKEACLSLLESADAAYVTTIDEQGYPQTRCMFNLRNKERFPKLIEMFEDHADDFMILFTTNTSSAKIAQIKKNPAVCVYYCKTEEFHGLMLAGNIEILNDPKIKEQLWHDGWERYYPTGPNDPDHTVLKLLPIRAKGWYKGRQFTFEFGVVK
;
A
#
# COMPACT_ATOMS: atom_id res chain seq x y z
N MET A 1 -8.69 22.79 -11.40
CA MET A 1 -7.82 21.84 -10.67
C MET A 1 -6.84 21.26 -11.64
N ASP A 2 -5.57 21.51 -11.45
CA ASP A 2 -4.54 20.93 -12.30
C ASP A 2 -4.06 19.57 -11.76
N GLU A 3 -3.25 18.87 -12.53
CA GLU A 3 -2.73 17.55 -12.15
C GLU A 3 -1.88 17.60 -10.89
N LYS A 4 -1.11 18.67 -10.71
CA LYS A 4 -0.28 18.86 -9.52
C LYS A 4 -1.12 18.94 -8.25
N GLU A 5 -2.19 19.74 -8.27
CA GLU A 5 -3.12 19.87 -7.15
C GLU A 5 -3.76 18.53 -6.80
N ILE A 6 -4.15 17.76 -7.81
CA ILE A 6 -4.72 16.41 -7.61
C ILE A 6 -3.69 15.47 -6.98
N LYS A 7 -2.46 15.46 -7.46
CA LYS A 7 -1.38 14.61 -6.90
C LYS A 7 -1.07 14.97 -5.45
N GLU A 8 -1.01 16.26 -5.12
CA GLU A 8 -0.80 16.73 -3.75
C GLU A 8 -1.93 16.28 -2.82
N ALA A 9 -3.18 16.38 -3.27
CA ALA A 9 -4.33 15.90 -2.52
C ALA A 9 -4.31 14.37 -2.33
N CYS A 10 -3.93 13.62 -3.37
CA CYS A 10 -3.79 12.17 -3.30
C CYS A 10 -2.67 11.73 -2.35
N LEU A 11 -1.54 12.42 -2.37
CA LEU A 11 -0.45 12.16 -1.41
C LEU A 11 -0.93 12.41 0.02
N SER A 12 -1.62 13.52 0.25
CA SER A 12 -2.19 13.83 1.56
C SER A 12 -3.18 12.75 2.03
N LEU A 13 -4.04 12.25 1.15
CA LEU A 13 -4.94 11.15 1.45
C LEU A 13 -4.16 9.87 1.79
N LEU A 14 -3.17 9.51 0.99
CA LEU A 14 -2.31 8.35 1.20
C LEU A 14 -1.63 8.40 2.57
N GLU A 15 -1.19 9.58 2.99
CA GLU A 15 -0.48 9.79 4.25
C GLU A 15 -1.39 9.95 5.48
N SER A 16 -2.70 9.99 5.29
CA SER A 16 -3.67 10.22 6.38
C SER A 16 -4.82 9.20 6.46
N ALA A 17 -5.02 8.39 5.43
CA ALA A 17 -6.10 7.39 5.44
C ALA A 17 -5.90 6.36 6.57
N ASP A 18 -7.00 5.97 7.22
CA ASP A 18 -6.99 5.05 8.36
C ASP A 18 -6.52 3.65 7.98
N ALA A 19 -6.84 3.22 6.77
CA ALA A 19 -6.54 1.88 6.29
C ALA A 19 -6.26 1.86 4.80
N ALA A 20 -5.61 0.79 4.35
CA ALA A 20 -5.45 0.45 2.94
C ALA A 20 -6.34 -0.76 2.62
N TYR A 21 -7.11 -0.68 1.55
CA TYR A 21 -7.93 -1.80 1.08
C TYR A 21 -7.23 -2.45 -0.11
N VAL A 22 -6.71 -3.65 0.09
CA VAL A 22 -5.86 -4.34 -0.88
C VAL A 22 -6.67 -5.43 -1.58
N THR A 23 -6.70 -5.38 -2.91
CA THR A 23 -7.38 -6.36 -3.75
C THR A 23 -6.37 -7.19 -4.52
N THR A 24 -6.45 -8.50 -4.36
CA THR A 24 -5.71 -9.50 -5.11
C THR A 24 -6.68 -10.34 -5.94
N ILE A 25 -6.15 -11.13 -6.87
CA ILE A 25 -6.96 -12.03 -7.71
C ILE A 25 -6.74 -13.48 -7.24
N ASP A 26 -7.83 -14.19 -6.96
CA ASP A 26 -7.76 -15.58 -6.54
C ASP A 26 -7.56 -16.55 -7.71
N GLU A 27 -7.48 -17.87 -7.40
CA GLU A 27 -7.23 -18.91 -8.40
C GLU A 27 -8.34 -19.05 -9.43
N GLN A 28 -9.57 -18.68 -9.07
CA GLN A 28 -10.71 -18.69 -9.97
C GLN A 28 -10.86 -17.39 -10.78
N GLY A 29 -9.96 -16.43 -10.59
CA GLY A 29 -10.01 -15.12 -11.26
C GLY A 29 -10.90 -14.09 -10.57
N TYR A 30 -11.39 -14.37 -9.37
CA TYR A 30 -12.18 -13.40 -8.62
C TYR A 30 -11.32 -12.45 -7.79
N PRO A 31 -11.68 -11.15 -7.76
CA PRO A 31 -11.02 -10.20 -6.88
C PRO A 31 -11.41 -10.45 -5.42
N GLN A 32 -10.43 -10.39 -4.53
CA GLN A 32 -10.62 -10.47 -3.08
C GLN A 32 -10.00 -9.26 -2.41
N THR A 33 -10.81 -8.54 -1.62
CA THR A 33 -10.39 -7.30 -0.95
C THR A 33 -10.36 -7.49 0.56
N ARG A 34 -9.30 -6.96 1.19
CA ARG A 34 -9.15 -6.94 2.66
C ARG A 34 -8.56 -5.61 3.12
N CYS A 35 -8.86 -5.28 4.36
CA CYS A 35 -8.32 -4.12 5.04
C CYS A 35 -6.92 -4.45 5.59
N MET A 36 -5.96 -3.58 5.35
CA MET A 36 -4.59 -3.71 5.85
C MET A 36 -4.13 -2.39 6.49
N PHE A 37 -3.10 -2.46 7.32
CA PHE A 37 -2.50 -1.25 7.88
C PHE A 37 -1.96 -0.35 6.77
N ASN A 38 -2.30 0.93 6.85
CA ASN A 38 -1.70 1.95 6.00
C ASN A 38 -0.41 2.46 6.66
N LEU A 39 0.72 1.89 6.26
CA LEU A 39 2.03 2.25 6.83
C LEU A 39 2.49 3.67 6.44
N ARG A 40 1.85 4.27 5.44
CA ARG A 40 2.08 5.66 5.07
C ARG A 40 1.36 6.66 5.99
N ASN A 41 0.45 6.21 6.85
CA ASN A 41 -0.23 7.09 7.80
C ASN A 41 0.77 7.66 8.80
N LYS A 42 1.04 8.96 8.69
CA LYS A 42 2.08 9.66 9.46
C LYS A 42 1.75 9.77 10.95
N GLU A 43 0.47 9.80 11.29
CA GLU A 43 0.03 9.87 12.69
C GLU A 43 0.20 8.53 13.41
N ARG A 44 -0.18 7.44 12.73
CA ARG A 44 -0.12 6.08 13.32
C ARG A 44 1.27 5.47 13.27
N PHE A 45 2.05 5.78 12.24
CA PHE A 45 3.38 5.22 12.02
C PHE A 45 4.44 6.32 11.82
N PRO A 46 4.65 7.21 12.82
CA PRO A 46 5.58 8.33 12.68
C PRO A 46 7.03 7.90 12.46
N LYS A 47 7.42 6.71 12.96
CA LYS A 47 8.78 6.17 12.74
C LYS A 47 9.06 5.80 11.28
N LEU A 48 8.02 5.63 10.46
CA LEU A 48 8.16 5.21 9.07
C LEU A 48 8.19 6.40 8.10
N ILE A 49 8.00 7.62 8.55
CA ILE A 49 7.97 8.82 7.70
C ILE A 49 9.23 8.90 6.83
N GLU A 50 10.40 8.69 7.42
CA GLU A 50 11.68 8.74 6.70
C GLU A 50 11.79 7.71 5.57
N MET A 51 11.18 6.53 5.73
CA MET A 51 11.21 5.49 4.70
C MET A 51 10.49 5.91 3.41
N PHE A 52 9.58 6.86 3.51
CA PHE A 52 8.74 7.29 2.38
C PHE A 52 9.08 8.68 1.86
N GLU A 53 10.07 9.38 2.44
CA GLU A 53 10.41 10.76 2.05
C GLU A 53 10.76 10.89 0.56
N ASP A 54 11.51 9.94 0.01
CA ASP A 54 11.90 9.94 -1.39
C ASP A 54 10.81 9.40 -2.34
N HIS A 55 9.64 9.07 -1.80
CA HIS A 55 8.54 8.44 -2.52
C HIS A 55 7.26 9.30 -2.58
N ALA A 56 7.42 10.62 -2.48
CA ALA A 56 6.30 11.55 -2.61
C ALA A 56 5.73 11.61 -4.04
N ASP A 57 6.59 11.39 -5.04
CA ASP A 57 6.20 11.47 -6.45
C ASP A 57 5.74 10.14 -7.04
N ASP A 58 6.29 9.03 -6.56
CA ASP A 58 6.01 7.69 -7.10
C ASP A 58 4.95 6.90 -6.33
N PHE A 59 4.54 7.40 -5.15
CA PHE A 59 3.51 6.80 -4.28
C PHE A 59 3.82 5.37 -3.85
N MET A 60 5.09 5.00 -3.76
CA MET A 60 5.50 3.67 -3.29
C MET A 60 4.87 3.34 -1.93
N ILE A 61 4.33 2.16 -1.80
CA ILE A 61 3.71 1.66 -0.57
C ILE A 61 4.30 0.30 -0.16
N LEU A 62 4.34 0.11 1.16
CA LEU A 62 4.80 -1.13 1.79
C LEU A 62 3.70 -1.68 2.68
N PHE A 63 3.63 -3.00 2.78
CA PHE A 63 2.73 -3.72 3.68
C PHE A 63 3.47 -4.80 4.43
N THR A 64 2.97 -5.13 5.60
CA THR A 64 3.36 -6.36 6.32
C THR A 64 2.18 -7.33 6.31
N THR A 65 2.48 -8.61 6.21
CA THR A 65 1.48 -9.66 6.23
C THR A 65 2.08 -10.99 6.69
N ASN A 66 1.22 -11.93 7.04
CA ASN A 66 1.63 -13.30 7.33
C ASN A 66 1.96 -14.03 6.02
N THR A 67 3.12 -14.68 5.98
CA THR A 67 3.56 -15.49 4.82
C THR A 67 2.57 -16.61 4.53
N SER A 68 1.94 -17.16 5.57
CA SER A 68 0.89 -18.19 5.49
C SER A 68 -0.45 -17.69 4.96
N SER A 69 -0.61 -16.38 4.77
CA SER A 69 -1.86 -15.79 4.26
C SER A 69 -2.16 -16.23 2.82
N ALA A 70 -3.44 -16.44 2.52
CA ALA A 70 -3.91 -16.79 1.17
C ALA A 70 -3.47 -15.76 0.10
N LYS A 71 -3.36 -14.48 0.46
CA LYS A 71 -2.94 -13.43 -0.47
C LYS A 71 -1.53 -13.65 -1.02
N ILE A 72 -0.63 -14.25 -0.24
CA ILE A 72 0.74 -14.53 -0.70
C ILE A 72 0.74 -15.54 -1.85
N ALA A 73 -0.03 -16.63 -1.73
CA ALA A 73 -0.18 -17.60 -2.81
C ALA A 73 -0.83 -16.95 -4.05
N GLN A 74 -1.81 -16.10 -3.86
CA GLN A 74 -2.48 -15.36 -4.93
C GLN A 74 -1.51 -14.43 -5.66
N ILE A 75 -0.72 -13.65 -4.92
CA ILE A 75 0.30 -12.73 -5.46
C ILE A 75 1.39 -13.45 -6.25
N LYS A 76 1.81 -14.62 -5.77
CA LYS A 76 2.81 -15.44 -6.48
C LYS A 76 2.33 -15.91 -7.85
N LYS A 77 1.03 -16.17 -7.99
CA LYS A 77 0.41 -16.54 -9.26
C LYS A 77 0.08 -15.35 -10.14
N ASN A 78 -0.44 -14.29 -9.53
CA ASN A 78 -0.84 -13.06 -10.21
C ASN A 78 -0.47 -11.85 -9.35
N PRO A 79 0.62 -11.16 -9.67
CA PRO A 79 1.09 -10.03 -8.87
C PRO A 79 0.26 -8.76 -9.06
N ALA A 80 -0.68 -8.74 -10.01
CA ALA A 80 -1.54 -7.59 -10.25
C ALA A 80 -2.44 -7.33 -9.04
N VAL A 81 -2.36 -6.12 -8.51
CA VAL A 81 -3.15 -5.69 -7.35
C VAL A 81 -3.68 -4.29 -7.56
N CYS A 82 -4.72 -3.94 -6.82
CA CYS A 82 -5.04 -2.57 -6.56
C CYS A 82 -5.15 -2.31 -5.06
N VAL A 83 -4.84 -1.09 -4.66
CA VAL A 83 -4.94 -0.63 -3.28
C VAL A 83 -5.80 0.62 -3.28
N TYR A 84 -6.82 0.64 -2.43
CA TYR A 84 -7.76 1.74 -2.34
C TYR A 84 -7.64 2.46 -1.00
N TYR A 85 -7.63 3.77 -1.06
CA TYR A 85 -7.64 4.68 0.08
C TYR A 85 -8.84 5.60 -0.06
N CYS A 86 -9.54 5.89 1.02
CA CYS A 86 -10.67 6.78 0.96
C CYS A 86 -10.83 7.62 2.23
N LYS A 87 -11.46 8.76 2.05
CA LYS A 87 -11.95 9.64 3.10
C LYS A 87 -13.40 9.98 2.76
N THR A 88 -14.31 9.25 3.40
CA THR A 88 -15.74 9.27 3.05
C THR A 88 -16.38 10.63 3.24
N GLU A 89 -15.96 11.36 4.28
CA GLU A 89 -16.49 12.70 4.59
C GLU A 89 -16.21 13.72 3.48
N GLU A 90 -15.11 13.54 2.77
CA GLU A 90 -14.71 14.42 1.65
C GLU A 90 -15.08 13.82 0.29
N PHE A 91 -15.65 12.64 0.28
CA PHE A 91 -15.88 11.86 -0.94
C PHE A 91 -14.61 11.80 -1.82
N HIS A 92 -13.49 11.60 -1.16
CA HIS A 92 -12.16 11.48 -1.80
C HIS A 92 -11.74 10.03 -1.80
N GLY A 93 -11.45 9.49 -2.97
CA GLY A 93 -10.98 8.11 -3.15
C GLY A 93 -9.80 8.06 -4.09
N LEU A 94 -8.82 7.22 -3.76
CA LEU A 94 -7.61 6.98 -4.53
C LEU A 94 -7.40 5.48 -4.69
N MET A 95 -7.40 4.99 -5.92
CA MET A 95 -6.97 3.64 -6.27
C MET A 95 -5.57 3.70 -6.87
N LEU A 96 -4.66 2.92 -6.33
CA LEU A 96 -3.33 2.67 -6.89
C LEU A 96 -3.28 1.26 -7.46
N ALA A 97 -2.81 1.09 -8.67
CA ALA A 97 -2.72 -0.21 -9.34
C ALA A 97 -1.30 -0.49 -9.83
N GLY A 98 -0.90 -1.75 -9.80
CA GLY A 98 0.40 -2.20 -10.27
C GLY A 98 0.67 -3.65 -9.92
N ASN A 99 1.92 -4.07 -10.09
CA ASN A 99 2.39 -5.40 -9.71
C ASN A 99 3.12 -5.34 -8.37
N ILE A 100 2.63 -6.09 -7.40
CA ILE A 100 3.20 -6.13 -6.06
C ILE A 100 4.38 -7.10 -5.99
N GLU A 101 5.42 -6.72 -5.25
CA GLU A 101 6.61 -7.55 -5.02
C GLU A 101 6.64 -8.08 -3.59
N ILE A 102 7.11 -9.31 -3.44
CA ILE A 102 7.42 -9.89 -2.12
C ILE A 102 8.88 -9.58 -1.82
N LEU A 103 9.13 -8.90 -0.71
CA LEU A 103 10.48 -8.56 -0.26
C LEU A 103 10.91 -9.46 0.91
N ASN A 104 12.11 -10.03 0.81
CA ASN A 104 12.74 -10.83 1.86
C ASN A 104 14.01 -10.15 2.42
N ASP A 105 13.97 -8.84 2.58
CA ASP A 105 15.08 -8.07 3.12
C ASP A 105 14.94 -7.91 4.64
N PRO A 106 15.84 -8.52 5.46
CA PRO A 106 15.79 -8.39 6.91
C PRO A 106 15.88 -6.95 7.41
N LYS A 107 16.61 -6.09 6.71
CA LYS A 107 16.75 -4.68 7.09
C LYS A 107 15.42 -3.94 6.97
N ILE A 108 14.69 -4.18 5.89
CA ILE A 108 13.37 -3.57 5.70
C ILE A 108 12.38 -4.09 6.74
N LYS A 109 12.40 -5.38 7.04
CA LYS A 109 11.55 -5.97 8.09
C LYS A 109 11.80 -5.33 9.45
N GLU A 110 13.05 -5.09 9.81
CA GLU A 110 13.42 -4.42 11.06
C GLU A 110 13.00 -2.94 11.06
N GLN A 111 13.20 -2.23 9.96
CA GLN A 111 12.82 -0.82 9.84
C GLN A 111 11.31 -0.61 9.94
N LEU A 112 10.53 -1.52 9.36
CA LEU A 112 9.06 -1.47 9.40
C LEU A 112 8.47 -1.86 10.75
N TRP A 113 9.26 -2.54 11.60
CA TRP A 113 8.74 -3.14 12.81
C TRP A 113 8.08 -2.14 13.75
N HIS A 114 6.87 -2.46 14.18
CA HIS A 114 6.09 -1.69 15.13
C HIS A 114 5.90 -2.49 16.43
N ASP A 115 6.09 -1.83 17.56
CA ASP A 115 5.94 -2.47 18.87
C ASP A 115 4.52 -3.02 19.04
N GLY A 116 4.43 -4.25 19.49
CA GLY A 116 3.16 -4.96 19.64
C GLY A 116 2.82 -5.90 18.49
N TRP A 117 3.58 -5.88 17.40
CA TRP A 117 3.38 -6.80 16.28
C TRP A 117 3.79 -8.24 16.60
N GLU A 118 4.42 -8.50 17.76
CA GLU A 118 4.67 -9.85 18.27
C GLU A 118 3.38 -10.67 18.37
N ARG A 119 2.22 -10.03 18.47
CA ARG A 119 0.92 -10.71 18.43
C ARG A 119 0.64 -11.38 17.07
N TYR A 120 1.25 -10.89 15.99
CA TYR A 120 1.12 -11.42 14.64
C TYR A 120 2.34 -12.24 14.22
N TYR A 121 3.51 -11.89 14.75
CA TYR A 121 4.82 -12.45 14.40
C TYR A 121 5.61 -12.69 15.70
N PRO A 122 5.33 -13.84 16.39
CA PRO A 122 5.81 -14.06 17.77
C PRO A 122 7.32 -13.99 17.96
N THR A 123 8.12 -14.30 16.95
CA THR A 123 9.59 -14.28 17.06
C THR A 123 10.22 -12.96 16.58
N GLY A 124 9.44 -11.94 16.30
CA GLY A 124 9.90 -10.60 15.97
C GLY A 124 9.98 -10.30 14.47
N PRO A 125 10.76 -9.27 14.08
CA PRO A 125 10.83 -8.82 12.67
C PRO A 125 11.22 -9.89 11.68
N ASN A 126 12.09 -10.80 12.08
CA ASN A 126 12.59 -11.91 11.25
C ASN A 126 11.80 -13.21 11.43
N ASP A 127 10.61 -13.14 12.01
CA ASP A 127 9.70 -14.28 12.08
C ASP A 127 9.48 -14.88 10.69
N PRO A 128 9.58 -16.21 10.52
CA PRO A 128 9.36 -16.86 9.21
C PRO A 128 8.01 -16.54 8.58
N ASP A 129 7.01 -16.21 9.39
CA ASP A 129 5.67 -15.84 8.91
C ASP A 129 5.52 -14.33 8.62
N HIS A 130 6.57 -13.53 8.82
CA HIS A 130 6.58 -12.11 8.50
C HIS A 130 7.05 -11.87 7.07
N THR A 131 6.18 -11.35 6.22
CA THR A 131 6.46 -10.97 4.84
C THR A 131 6.20 -9.49 4.64
N VAL A 132 7.10 -8.84 3.90
CA VAL A 132 6.91 -7.46 3.44
C VAL A 132 6.52 -7.48 1.96
N LEU A 133 5.51 -6.68 1.63
CA LEU A 133 5.05 -6.46 0.26
C LEU A 133 5.36 -5.03 -0.14
N LYS A 134 5.81 -4.84 -1.38
CA LYS A 134 6.08 -3.52 -1.97
C LYS A 134 5.27 -3.35 -3.24
N LEU A 135 4.55 -2.24 -3.32
CA LEU A 135 3.92 -1.79 -4.56
C LEU A 135 4.53 -0.48 -5.01
N LEU A 136 5.08 -0.48 -6.21
CA LEU A 136 5.40 0.73 -6.96
C LEU A 136 4.28 0.89 -8.00
N PRO A 137 3.29 1.78 -7.78
CA PRO A 137 2.13 1.83 -8.65
C PRO A 137 2.47 2.36 -10.03
N ILE A 138 1.75 1.86 -11.04
CA ILE A 138 1.86 2.33 -12.43
C ILE A 138 0.73 3.29 -12.79
N ARG A 139 -0.37 3.25 -12.04
CA ARG A 139 -1.55 4.08 -12.31
C ARG A 139 -2.26 4.46 -11.02
N ALA A 140 -2.75 5.70 -11.00
CA ALA A 140 -3.68 6.20 -10.00
C ALA A 140 -5.00 6.58 -10.66
N LYS A 141 -6.11 6.29 -10.00
CA LYS A 141 -7.46 6.64 -10.44
C LYS A 141 -8.34 6.90 -9.23
N GLY A 142 -9.27 7.84 -9.35
CA GLY A 142 -10.19 8.11 -8.26
C GLY A 142 -11.09 9.30 -8.46
N TRP A 143 -11.55 9.82 -7.32
CA TRP A 143 -12.44 11.00 -7.23
C TRP A 143 -11.87 12.00 -6.24
N TYR A 144 -11.94 13.27 -6.60
CA TYR A 144 -11.59 14.38 -5.73
C TYR A 144 -12.43 15.60 -6.08
N LYS A 145 -13.09 16.20 -5.09
CA LYS A 145 -13.97 17.37 -5.26
C LYS A 145 -14.98 17.19 -6.41
N GLY A 146 -15.64 16.03 -6.44
CA GLY A 146 -16.68 15.72 -7.43
C GLY A 146 -16.18 15.45 -8.85
N ARG A 147 -14.88 15.30 -9.05
CA ARG A 147 -14.29 15.02 -10.36
C ARG A 147 -13.50 13.71 -10.34
N GLN A 148 -13.62 12.96 -11.42
CA GLN A 148 -12.76 11.82 -11.68
C GLN A 148 -11.37 12.30 -12.11
N PHE A 149 -10.36 11.56 -11.67
CA PHE A 149 -9.00 11.74 -12.17
C PHE A 149 -8.37 10.39 -12.52
N THR A 150 -7.42 10.43 -13.42
CA THR A 150 -6.52 9.32 -13.72
C THR A 150 -5.17 9.92 -14.08
N PHE A 151 -4.11 9.37 -13.51
CA PHE A 151 -2.75 9.68 -13.94
C PHE A 151 -1.87 8.45 -13.86
N GLU A 152 -0.81 8.44 -14.66
CA GLU A 152 0.15 7.34 -14.70
C GLU A 152 1.48 7.79 -14.09
N PHE A 153 2.14 6.87 -13.41
CA PHE A 153 3.50 7.08 -12.92
C PHE A 153 4.48 6.78 -14.05
N GLY A 154 5.56 7.54 -14.09
CA GLY A 154 6.57 7.33 -15.12
C GLY A 154 7.09 5.89 -15.09
N VAL A 155 7.12 5.25 -16.27
CA VAL A 155 7.74 3.95 -16.41
C VAL A 155 9.24 4.14 -16.33
N VAL A 156 9.85 3.68 -15.25
CA VAL A 156 11.32 3.56 -15.19
C VAL A 156 11.67 2.41 -16.13
N LYS A 157 12.21 2.77 -17.28
CA LYS A 157 12.72 1.78 -18.23
C LYS A 157 14.04 1.21 -17.71
#